data_2db0ea41d90608d8174ef3232396e965
#
_entry.id   2db0ea41d90608d8174ef3232396e965
#
_cell.length_a   1.000
_cell.length_b   1.000
_cell.length_c   1.000
_cell.angle_alpha   90.00
_cell.angle_beta   90.00
_cell.angle_gamma   90.00
#
_symmetry.space_group_name_H-M   'P 1'
#
loop_
_entity.id
_entity.type
_entity.pdbx_description
1 polymer ?
#
loop_
_entity_poly.entity_id
_entity_poly.type
_entity_poly.pdbx_seq_one_letter_code
_entity_poly.pdbx_strand_id
1 'polypeptide(L)'
;MTPEINTLAIALLIIFLLLWNLDFIATLLNLKSLRPELPAEFRDTLDAEKYAKSQDYTRASSRYHLITATWSLTLLLVFWWMGGFGWIDTHSRALGGSILIIGLIYIGVLYIGNYLLNLPFEIYDTFVLEERFGFNKTTKGTFIADQIKSLILTALIGIPLIAGILWIFNNVDHAWLWAWGGVSVFTLLLTYLAPSLILPLFNKFEPMPDGELKDAIHKMAERCEFPLTEISIMDGSRRSAKSNAFFTGFGKRKKIALYDNLIEQQTTEELVAVLAHEIGHFKRKHIVQRMVLSVVQMGVIFFLIGLVVDPYNAFSEQLYPAFGIPLERANPHHGLVLFMLLFKPVSLLLGVAMNAWSRKHEFEADAYAAEVQGTPAHLITALKKLSADNLSNLTPHRLRVILDYSHPPVTERIAALQKLA
;
A
#
# COMPACT_ATOMS: atom_id res chain seq x y z
N MET A 1 25.10 7.19 22.11
CA MET A 1 25.88 8.33 21.62
C MET A 1 24.90 9.40 21.16
N THR A 2 25.21 10.67 21.41
CA THR A 2 24.35 11.78 20.99
C THR A 2 24.55 12.05 19.50
N PRO A 3 23.47 12.32 18.73
CA PRO A 3 23.56 12.76 17.35
C PRO A 3 24.36 14.07 17.21
N GLU A 4 25.14 14.17 16.15
CA GLU A 4 25.83 15.40 15.81
C GLU A 4 24.91 16.36 15.06
N ILE A 5 24.89 17.62 15.48
CA ILE A 5 24.14 18.68 14.80
C ILE A 5 25.00 19.23 13.66
N ASN A 6 25.04 18.52 12.54
CA ASN A 6 25.71 18.97 11.32
C ASN A 6 24.69 19.49 10.28
N THR A 7 25.18 19.98 9.15
CA THR A 7 24.32 20.53 8.07
C THR A 7 23.30 19.53 7.55
N LEU A 8 23.68 18.25 7.45
CA LEU A 8 22.80 17.20 6.97
C LEU A 8 21.68 16.90 7.97
N ALA A 9 21.99 16.85 9.28
CA ALA A 9 20.98 16.66 10.33
C ALA A 9 19.92 17.77 10.29
N ILE A 10 20.35 19.04 10.14
CA ILE A 10 19.44 20.18 10.02
C ILE A 10 18.59 20.06 8.74
N ALA A 11 19.20 19.73 7.61
CA ALA A 11 18.49 19.56 6.35
C ALA A 11 17.43 18.45 6.44
N LEU A 12 17.76 17.31 7.04
CA LEU A 12 16.83 16.19 7.24
C LEU A 12 15.67 16.57 8.17
N LEU A 13 15.95 17.27 9.25
CA LEU A 13 14.90 17.79 10.14
C LEU A 13 13.92 18.68 9.37
N ILE A 14 14.43 19.64 8.59
CA ILE A 14 13.60 20.52 7.76
C ILE A 14 12.78 19.70 6.76
N ILE A 15 13.39 18.74 6.09
CA ILE A 15 12.69 17.86 5.12
C ILE A 15 11.55 17.09 5.81
N PHE A 16 11.77 16.47 6.96
CA PHE A 16 10.73 15.74 7.68
C PHE A 16 9.57 16.64 8.11
N LEU A 17 9.89 17.85 8.58
CA LEU A 17 8.88 18.86 8.93
C LEU A 17 8.11 19.33 7.69
N LEU A 18 8.77 19.56 6.56
CA LEU A 18 8.12 19.95 5.31
C LEU A 18 7.18 18.85 4.77
N LEU A 19 7.61 17.59 4.82
CA LEU A 19 6.77 16.47 4.40
C LEU A 19 5.52 16.35 5.28
N TRP A 20 5.68 16.47 6.59
CA TRP A 20 4.56 16.46 7.52
C TRP A 20 3.61 17.65 7.29
N ASN A 21 4.16 18.88 7.11
CA ASN A 21 3.36 20.06 6.82
C ASN A 21 2.59 19.93 5.50
N LEU A 22 3.20 19.35 4.45
CA LEU A 22 2.52 19.11 3.18
C LEU A 22 1.31 18.18 3.35
N ASP A 23 1.48 17.07 4.08
CA ASP A 23 0.39 16.13 4.37
C ASP A 23 -0.69 16.78 5.26
N PHE A 24 -0.28 17.55 6.28
CA PHE A 24 -1.19 18.30 7.15
C PHE A 24 -2.04 19.30 6.34
N ILE A 25 -1.42 20.10 5.47
CA ILE A 25 -2.11 21.07 4.60
C ILE A 25 -3.04 20.34 3.63
N ALA A 26 -2.59 19.25 3.00
CA ALA A 26 -3.41 18.47 2.08
C ALA A 26 -4.65 17.90 2.79
N THR A 27 -4.49 17.43 4.01
CA THR A 27 -5.60 16.91 4.84
C THR A 27 -6.57 18.01 5.24
N LEU A 28 -6.09 19.19 5.67
CA LEU A 28 -6.97 20.33 5.99
C LEU A 28 -7.75 20.83 4.76
N LEU A 29 -7.10 20.93 3.62
CA LEU A 29 -7.76 21.32 2.37
C LEU A 29 -8.79 20.26 1.94
N ASN A 30 -8.52 18.98 2.14
CA ASN A 30 -9.46 17.89 1.87
C ASN A 30 -10.68 17.97 2.79
N LEU A 31 -10.50 18.27 4.07
CA LEU A 31 -11.60 18.47 5.01
C LEU A 31 -12.43 19.72 4.63
N LYS A 32 -11.80 20.78 4.17
CA LYS A 32 -12.46 22.00 3.71
C LYS A 32 -13.24 21.81 2.41
N SER A 33 -12.86 20.85 1.57
CA SER A 33 -13.54 20.53 0.31
C SER A 33 -14.82 19.71 0.48
N LEU A 34 -15.09 19.19 1.68
CA LEU A 34 -16.33 18.48 1.98
C LEU A 34 -17.54 19.41 1.82
N ARG A 35 -18.50 19.02 1.00
CA ARG A 35 -19.72 19.79 0.72
C ARG A 35 -20.91 19.10 1.33
N PRO A 36 -21.85 19.84 1.98
CA PRO A 36 -23.06 19.24 2.55
C PRO A 36 -24.01 18.73 1.46
N GLU A 37 -23.92 19.29 0.25
CA GLU A 37 -24.78 18.95 -0.87
C GLU A 37 -24.28 17.72 -1.60
N LEU A 38 -25.14 16.71 -1.76
CA LEU A 38 -24.86 15.51 -2.51
C LEU A 38 -24.64 15.86 -3.99
N PRO A 39 -23.53 15.43 -4.60
CA PRO A 39 -23.31 15.58 -6.04
C PRO A 39 -24.47 15.02 -6.87
N ALA A 40 -24.86 15.73 -7.92
CA ALA A 40 -26.06 15.42 -8.69
C ALA A 40 -26.05 14.00 -9.27
N GLU A 41 -24.86 13.52 -9.63
CA GLU A 41 -24.62 12.17 -10.21
C GLU A 41 -24.96 11.03 -9.27
N PHE A 42 -25.08 11.31 -7.95
CA PHE A 42 -25.31 10.28 -6.91
C PHE A 42 -26.72 10.29 -6.34
N ARG A 43 -27.61 11.23 -6.77
CA ARG A 43 -28.96 11.36 -6.21
C ARG A 43 -29.87 10.15 -6.42
N ASP A 44 -29.54 9.33 -7.40
CA ASP A 44 -30.25 8.07 -7.72
C ASP A 44 -29.76 6.87 -6.91
N THR A 45 -28.58 6.97 -6.29
CA THR A 45 -27.91 5.82 -5.65
C THR A 45 -27.65 6.07 -4.17
N LEU A 46 -27.54 7.31 -3.73
CA LEU A 46 -27.15 7.69 -2.37
C LEU A 46 -28.17 8.67 -1.78
N ASP A 47 -28.67 8.36 -0.59
CA ASP A 47 -29.50 9.29 0.16
C ASP A 47 -28.66 10.30 0.97
N ALA A 48 -29.31 11.34 1.47
CA ALA A 48 -28.62 12.39 2.22
C ALA A 48 -28.01 11.91 3.55
N GLU A 49 -28.60 10.91 4.21
CA GLU A 49 -28.11 10.36 5.46
C GLU A 49 -26.81 9.58 5.24
N LYS A 50 -26.79 8.67 4.25
CA LYS A 50 -25.60 7.89 3.89
C LYS A 50 -24.48 8.79 3.38
N TYR A 51 -24.81 9.86 2.65
CA TYR A 51 -23.84 10.88 2.24
C TYR A 51 -23.26 11.64 3.44
N ALA A 52 -24.09 12.08 4.38
CA ALA A 52 -23.61 12.72 5.60
C ALA A 52 -22.69 11.77 6.39
N LYS A 53 -23.03 10.47 6.48
CA LYS A 53 -22.20 9.44 7.09
C LYS A 53 -20.85 9.32 6.39
N SER A 54 -20.78 9.38 5.05
CA SER A 54 -19.52 9.33 4.30
C SER A 54 -18.60 10.52 4.59
N GLN A 55 -19.18 11.70 4.78
CA GLN A 55 -18.43 12.88 5.17
C GLN A 55 -17.94 12.80 6.62
N ASP A 56 -18.76 12.26 7.54
CA ASP A 56 -18.35 12.04 8.92
C ASP A 56 -17.24 11.00 9.02
N TYR A 57 -17.31 9.94 8.21
CA TYR A 57 -16.22 8.97 8.07
C TYR A 57 -14.94 9.65 7.58
N THR A 58 -15.02 10.47 6.52
CA THR A 58 -13.87 11.22 6.01
C THR A 58 -13.28 12.16 7.07
N ARG A 59 -14.12 12.85 7.87
CA ARG A 59 -13.66 13.70 8.98
C ARG A 59 -12.97 12.89 10.07
N ALA A 60 -13.57 11.77 10.48
CA ALA A 60 -13.02 10.92 11.52
C ALA A 60 -11.69 10.29 11.10
N SER A 61 -11.62 9.71 9.89
CA SER A 61 -10.40 9.11 9.34
C SER A 61 -9.29 10.14 9.13
N SER A 62 -9.61 11.36 8.66
CA SER A 62 -8.63 12.44 8.50
C SER A 62 -8.07 12.90 9.84
N ARG A 63 -8.89 13.00 10.90
CA ARG A 63 -8.42 13.34 12.26
C ARG A 63 -7.52 12.24 12.81
N TYR A 64 -7.93 11.01 12.66
CA TYR A 64 -7.11 9.85 13.04
C TYR A 64 -5.77 9.85 12.31
N HIS A 65 -5.78 10.06 11.00
CA HIS A 65 -4.57 10.17 10.19
C HIS A 65 -3.62 11.28 10.69
N LEU A 66 -4.13 12.48 11.01
CA LEU A 66 -3.31 13.56 11.55
C LEU A 66 -2.67 13.20 12.90
N ILE A 67 -3.42 12.50 13.78
CA ILE A 67 -2.90 12.04 15.08
C ILE A 67 -1.76 11.03 14.85
N THR A 68 -1.96 10.02 14.02
CA THR A 68 -0.96 8.98 13.75
C THR A 68 0.26 9.52 13.00
N ALA A 69 0.07 10.43 12.05
CA ALA A 69 1.16 11.10 11.35
C ALA A 69 2.02 11.97 12.29
N THR A 70 1.36 12.72 13.19
CA THR A 70 2.05 13.53 14.20
C THR A 70 2.78 12.65 15.22
N TRP A 71 2.15 11.57 15.67
CA TRP A 71 2.77 10.56 16.53
C TRP A 71 4.04 9.98 15.88
N SER A 72 3.94 9.54 14.63
CA SER A 72 5.05 8.93 13.91
C SER A 72 6.23 9.89 13.73
N LEU A 73 5.96 11.17 13.41
CA LEU A 73 7.02 12.20 13.33
C LEU A 73 7.63 12.46 14.70
N THR A 74 6.80 12.64 15.72
CA THR A 74 7.27 12.90 17.09
C THR A 74 8.14 11.76 17.59
N LEU A 75 7.69 10.51 17.40
CA LEU A 75 8.43 9.31 17.76
C LEU A 75 9.79 9.26 17.06
N LEU A 76 9.82 9.52 15.74
CA LEU A 76 11.06 9.55 14.97
C LEU A 76 12.02 10.63 15.52
N LEU A 77 11.52 11.85 15.73
CA LEU A 77 12.37 12.97 16.18
C LEU A 77 12.89 12.74 17.61
N VAL A 78 12.04 12.31 18.54
CA VAL A 78 12.45 11.99 19.90
C VAL A 78 13.47 10.87 19.91
N PHE A 79 13.19 9.76 19.21
CA PHE A 79 14.09 8.61 19.13
C PHE A 79 15.44 9.00 18.50
N TRP A 80 15.42 9.79 17.44
CA TRP A 80 16.62 10.28 16.77
C TRP A 80 17.47 11.16 17.71
N TRP A 81 16.88 12.25 18.22
CA TRP A 81 17.64 13.23 19.03
C TRP A 81 18.06 12.70 20.41
N MET A 82 17.38 11.70 20.95
CA MET A 82 17.83 11.00 22.16
C MET A 82 18.94 9.96 21.87
N GLY A 83 19.41 9.85 20.63
CA GLY A 83 20.47 8.91 20.25
C GLY A 83 20.02 7.44 20.18
N GLY A 84 18.73 7.20 19.94
CA GLY A 84 18.13 5.88 19.94
C GLY A 84 18.80 4.91 18.96
N PHE A 85 19.18 5.38 17.77
CA PHE A 85 19.89 4.55 16.79
C PHE A 85 21.24 4.05 17.31
N GLY A 86 22.08 4.94 17.87
CA GLY A 86 23.36 4.55 18.47
C GLY A 86 23.20 3.75 19.76
N TRP A 87 22.13 3.99 20.53
CA TRP A 87 21.80 3.19 21.72
C TRP A 87 21.48 1.75 21.36
N ILE A 88 20.62 1.50 20.36
CA ILE A 88 20.32 0.14 19.89
C ILE A 88 21.58 -0.55 19.33
N ASP A 89 22.42 0.17 18.53
CA ASP A 89 23.68 -0.40 18.03
C ASP A 89 24.57 -0.91 19.18
N THR A 90 24.77 -0.07 20.19
CA THR A 90 25.59 -0.44 21.35
C THR A 90 25.07 -1.70 22.05
N HIS A 91 23.76 -1.80 22.28
CA HIS A 91 23.16 -2.96 22.95
C HIS A 91 23.13 -4.20 22.06
N SER A 92 22.90 -4.06 20.75
CA SER A 92 22.95 -5.18 19.81
C SER A 92 24.35 -5.77 19.74
N ARG A 93 25.40 -4.94 19.76
CA ARG A 93 26.81 -5.41 19.82
C ARG A 93 27.16 -6.07 21.14
N ALA A 94 26.59 -5.59 22.26
CA ALA A 94 26.82 -6.18 23.58
C ALA A 94 26.30 -7.62 23.71
N LEU A 95 25.30 -8.01 22.89
CA LEU A 95 24.83 -9.38 22.81
C LEU A 95 25.82 -10.34 22.11
N GLY A 96 26.80 -9.77 21.38
CA GLY A 96 27.82 -10.54 20.67
C GLY A 96 27.30 -11.16 19.36
N GLY A 97 28.20 -11.89 18.70
CA GLY A 97 27.89 -12.56 17.44
C GLY A 97 28.57 -11.93 16.23
N SER A 98 28.29 -12.48 15.04
CA SER A 98 28.80 -11.93 13.79
C SER A 98 28.11 -10.59 13.46
N ILE A 99 28.73 -9.79 12.59
CA ILE A 99 28.16 -8.53 12.12
C ILE A 99 26.77 -8.70 11.49
N LEU A 100 26.52 -9.85 10.86
CA LEU A 100 25.23 -10.24 10.31
C LEU A 100 24.18 -10.39 11.43
N ILE A 101 24.51 -11.11 12.50
CA ILE A 101 23.60 -11.32 13.64
C ILE A 101 23.31 -9.99 14.33
N ILE A 102 24.33 -9.17 14.56
CA ILE A 102 24.18 -7.83 15.14
C ILE A 102 23.21 -6.99 14.28
N GLY A 103 23.38 -7.01 12.95
CA GLY A 103 22.50 -6.29 12.03
C GLY A 103 21.05 -6.78 12.05
N LEU A 104 20.83 -8.09 12.13
CA LEU A 104 19.49 -8.67 12.26
C LEU A 104 18.83 -8.30 13.59
N ILE A 105 19.58 -8.30 14.69
CA ILE A 105 19.09 -7.87 16.00
C ILE A 105 18.74 -6.38 15.96
N TYR A 106 19.63 -5.55 15.42
CA TYR A 106 19.43 -4.10 15.29
C TYR A 106 18.13 -3.78 14.53
N ILE A 107 17.95 -4.35 13.34
CA ILE A 107 16.76 -4.15 12.51
C ILE A 107 15.52 -4.76 13.19
N GLY A 108 15.65 -5.94 13.80
CA GLY A 108 14.58 -6.62 14.52
C GLY A 108 14.05 -5.81 15.71
N VAL A 109 14.94 -5.21 16.51
CA VAL A 109 14.55 -4.34 17.64
C VAL A 109 13.82 -3.10 17.16
N LEU A 110 14.31 -2.44 16.09
CA LEU A 110 13.65 -1.30 15.49
C LEU A 110 12.26 -1.68 14.94
N TYR A 111 12.15 -2.81 14.26
CA TYR A 111 10.88 -3.31 13.71
C TYR A 111 9.87 -3.61 14.82
N ILE A 112 10.25 -4.40 15.82
CA ILE A 112 9.36 -4.79 16.93
C ILE A 112 8.98 -3.57 17.77
N GLY A 113 9.94 -2.67 18.04
CA GLY A 113 9.68 -1.42 18.75
C GLY A 113 8.64 -0.55 18.04
N ASN A 114 8.81 -0.34 16.74
CA ASN A 114 7.85 0.40 15.91
C ASN A 114 6.48 -0.31 15.85
N TYR A 115 6.46 -1.63 15.69
CA TYR A 115 5.24 -2.43 15.69
C TYR A 115 4.45 -2.25 17.00
N LEU A 116 5.10 -2.43 18.15
CA LEU A 116 4.44 -2.32 19.46
C LEU A 116 3.92 -0.91 19.74
N LEU A 117 4.66 0.13 19.32
CA LEU A 117 4.25 1.53 19.50
C LEU A 117 3.09 1.95 18.59
N ASN A 118 2.89 1.26 17.46
CA ASN A 118 1.78 1.52 16.55
C ASN A 118 0.57 0.59 16.78
N LEU A 119 0.74 -0.55 17.45
CA LEU A 119 -0.33 -1.51 17.71
C LEU A 119 -1.58 -0.89 18.42
N PRO A 120 -1.46 0.03 19.39
CA PRO A 120 -2.64 0.68 19.99
C PRO A 120 -3.46 1.48 18.97
N PHE A 121 -2.80 2.10 18.00
CA PHE A 121 -3.48 2.83 16.92
C PHE A 121 -4.22 1.87 15.98
N GLU A 122 -3.62 0.75 15.63
CA GLU A 122 -4.28 -0.27 14.80
C GLU A 122 -5.52 -0.87 15.49
N ILE A 123 -5.42 -1.12 16.80
CA ILE A 123 -6.57 -1.56 17.62
C ILE A 123 -7.66 -0.50 17.63
N TYR A 124 -7.31 0.78 17.80
CA TYR A 124 -8.28 1.87 17.76
C TYR A 124 -8.95 2.00 16.39
N ASP A 125 -8.17 1.94 15.30
CA ASP A 125 -8.69 1.99 13.95
C ASP A 125 -9.72 0.89 13.71
N THR A 126 -9.35 -0.36 14.01
CA THR A 126 -10.21 -1.53 13.78
C THR A 126 -11.45 -1.52 14.65
N PHE A 127 -11.30 -1.39 15.97
CA PHE A 127 -12.39 -1.64 16.94
C PHE A 127 -13.12 -0.38 17.40
N VAL A 128 -12.67 0.80 17.02
CA VAL A 128 -13.35 2.07 17.35
C VAL A 128 -13.75 2.82 16.09
N LEU A 129 -12.79 3.10 15.18
CA LEU A 129 -13.07 3.91 14.01
C LEU A 129 -13.90 3.12 12.99
N GLU A 130 -13.41 1.99 12.49
CA GLU A 130 -14.10 1.16 11.49
C GLU A 130 -15.40 0.56 12.06
N GLU A 131 -15.42 0.19 13.34
CA GLU A 131 -16.63 -0.29 14.05
C GLU A 131 -17.72 0.78 14.07
N ARG A 132 -17.38 2.03 14.42
CA ARG A 132 -18.32 3.17 14.47
C ARG A 132 -19.06 3.37 13.15
N PHE A 133 -18.41 3.12 12.04
CA PHE A 133 -18.98 3.30 10.70
C PHE A 133 -19.59 2.02 10.12
N GLY A 134 -19.48 0.90 10.83
CA GLY A 134 -20.06 -0.40 10.44
C GLY A 134 -19.18 -1.23 9.51
N PHE A 135 -17.93 -0.83 9.35
CA PHE A 135 -16.98 -1.53 8.48
C PHE A 135 -16.30 -2.71 9.15
N ASN A 136 -16.02 -2.61 10.47
CA ASN A 136 -15.37 -3.72 11.16
C ASN A 136 -16.31 -4.94 11.27
N LYS A 137 -15.82 -6.09 10.82
CA LYS A 137 -16.42 -7.42 11.04
C LYS A 137 -15.45 -8.36 11.74
N THR A 138 -14.24 -7.87 12.01
CA THR A 138 -13.18 -8.64 12.63
C THR A 138 -13.47 -8.84 14.12
N THR A 139 -13.48 -10.10 14.57
CA THR A 139 -13.52 -10.40 16.01
C THR A 139 -12.16 -10.19 16.65
N LYS A 140 -12.12 -9.98 17.97
CA LYS A 140 -10.85 -9.87 18.73
C LYS A 140 -9.98 -11.11 18.51
N GLY A 141 -10.57 -12.31 18.45
CA GLY A 141 -9.84 -13.55 18.19
C GLY A 141 -9.24 -13.60 16.77
N THR A 142 -10.00 -13.17 15.75
CA THR A 142 -9.50 -13.08 14.39
C THR A 142 -8.36 -12.06 14.30
N PHE A 143 -8.50 -10.89 14.91
CA PHE A 143 -7.46 -9.86 14.96
C PHE A 143 -6.15 -10.40 15.55
N ILE A 144 -6.20 -11.01 16.74
CA ILE A 144 -5.02 -11.57 17.41
C ILE A 144 -4.39 -12.69 16.55
N ALA A 145 -5.20 -13.58 15.98
CA ALA A 145 -4.69 -14.64 15.11
C ALA A 145 -4.01 -14.09 13.85
N ASP A 146 -4.56 -13.04 13.26
CA ASP A 146 -3.99 -12.41 12.07
C ASP A 146 -2.70 -11.65 12.41
N GLN A 147 -2.61 -10.98 13.58
CA GLN A 147 -1.36 -10.38 14.07
C GLN A 147 -0.25 -11.43 14.25
N ILE A 148 -0.56 -12.55 14.89
CA ILE A 148 0.41 -13.65 15.10
C ILE A 148 0.86 -14.22 13.75
N LYS A 149 -0.07 -14.52 12.83
CA LYS A 149 0.28 -15.01 11.48
C LYS A 149 1.16 -14.01 10.72
N SER A 150 0.82 -12.72 10.78
CA SER A 150 1.59 -11.66 10.12
C SER A 150 3.01 -11.57 10.68
N LEU A 151 3.19 -11.63 12.00
CA LEU A 151 4.52 -11.63 12.63
C LEU A 151 5.33 -12.87 12.24
N ILE A 152 4.72 -14.05 12.24
CA ILE A 152 5.38 -15.30 11.82
C ILE A 152 5.80 -15.20 10.35
N LEU A 153 4.92 -14.76 9.45
CA LEU A 153 5.25 -14.59 8.04
C LEU A 153 6.34 -13.55 7.84
N THR A 154 6.27 -12.42 8.55
CA THR A 154 7.32 -11.40 8.51
C THR A 154 8.66 -11.96 8.96
N ALA A 155 8.71 -12.79 10.01
CA ALA A 155 9.93 -13.43 10.45
C ALA A 155 10.43 -14.47 9.43
N LEU A 156 9.56 -15.36 8.93
CA LEU A 156 9.92 -16.42 7.99
C LEU A 156 10.39 -15.89 6.62
N ILE A 157 9.84 -14.79 6.17
CA ILE A 157 10.17 -14.20 4.86
C ILE A 157 11.21 -13.09 5.03
N GLY A 158 11.01 -12.19 5.99
CA GLY A 158 11.82 -10.98 6.16
C GLY A 158 13.21 -11.27 6.71
N ILE A 159 13.35 -12.17 7.70
CA ILE A 159 14.67 -12.47 8.29
C ILE A 159 15.62 -13.04 7.22
N PRO A 160 15.27 -14.10 6.45
CA PRO A 160 16.14 -14.61 5.41
C PRO A 160 16.46 -13.57 4.30
N LEU A 161 15.47 -12.77 3.92
CA LEU A 161 15.65 -11.72 2.92
C LEU A 161 16.66 -10.66 3.39
N ILE A 162 16.46 -10.12 4.61
CA ILE A 162 17.36 -9.12 5.19
C ILE A 162 18.75 -9.73 5.44
N ALA A 163 18.81 -10.96 5.92
CA ALA A 163 20.08 -11.68 6.10
C ALA A 163 20.84 -11.80 4.77
N GLY A 164 20.16 -12.17 3.69
CA GLY A 164 20.74 -12.24 2.36
C GLY A 164 21.26 -10.90 1.87
N ILE A 165 20.48 -9.82 2.02
CA ILE A 165 20.89 -8.46 1.66
C ILE A 165 22.12 -8.05 2.47
N LEU A 166 22.08 -8.20 3.79
CA LEU A 166 23.21 -7.84 4.66
C LEU A 166 24.46 -8.66 4.33
N TRP A 167 24.30 -9.96 4.05
CA TRP A 167 25.41 -10.81 3.65
C TRP A 167 26.05 -10.33 2.34
N ILE A 168 25.24 -10.00 1.33
CA ILE A 168 25.71 -9.47 0.04
C ILE A 168 26.49 -8.17 0.27
N PHE A 169 25.93 -7.21 1.01
CA PHE A 169 26.60 -5.93 1.28
C PHE A 169 27.87 -6.04 2.11
N ASN A 170 28.03 -7.10 2.91
CA ASN A 170 29.24 -7.33 3.70
C ASN A 170 30.34 -8.10 2.97
N ASN A 171 30.01 -8.86 1.90
CA ASN A 171 30.94 -9.86 1.36
C ASN A 171 31.12 -9.80 -0.17
N VAL A 172 30.34 -8.98 -0.90
CA VAL A 172 30.33 -9.05 -2.36
C VAL A 172 30.59 -7.65 -2.95
N ASP A 173 31.52 -7.60 -3.90
CA ASP A 173 31.76 -6.37 -4.68
C ASP A 173 30.53 -6.03 -5.53
N HIS A 174 30.29 -4.73 -5.74
CA HIS A 174 29.10 -4.24 -6.43
C HIS A 174 27.80 -4.78 -5.80
N ALA A 175 27.76 -4.88 -4.47
CA ALA A 175 26.67 -5.47 -3.69
C ALA A 175 25.27 -5.00 -4.09
N TRP A 176 25.11 -3.73 -4.44
CA TRP A 176 23.83 -3.16 -4.87
C TRP A 176 23.23 -3.87 -6.09
N LEU A 177 24.08 -4.31 -7.04
CA LEU A 177 23.65 -4.98 -8.26
C LEU A 177 23.12 -6.40 -7.96
N TRP A 178 23.85 -7.15 -7.12
CA TRP A 178 23.46 -8.48 -6.71
C TRP A 178 22.22 -8.47 -5.81
N ALA A 179 22.15 -7.53 -4.88
CA ALA A 179 20.99 -7.34 -4.03
C ALA A 179 19.76 -6.94 -4.86
N TRP A 180 19.90 -6.02 -5.81
CA TRP A 180 18.84 -5.68 -6.77
C TRP A 180 18.34 -6.91 -7.54
N GLY A 181 19.24 -7.66 -8.16
CA GLY A 181 18.88 -8.87 -8.92
C GLY A 181 18.16 -9.89 -8.04
N GLY A 182 18.74 -10.22 -6.89
CA GLY A 182 18.17 -11.18 -5.94
C GLY A 182 16.81 -10.76 -5.41
N VAL A 183 16.67 -9.51 -4.97
CA VAL A 183 15.38 -8.99 -4.45
C VAL A 183 14.35 -8.84 -5.57
N SER A 184 14.75 -8.50 -6.79
CA SER A 184 13.84 -8.47 -7.94
C SER A 184 13.26 -9.85 -8.24
N VAL A 185 14.11 -10.87 -8.34
CA VAL A 185 13.67 -12.27 -8.54
C VAL A 185 12.78 -12.72 -7.39
N PHE A 186 13.18 -12.45 -6.15
CA PHE A 186 12.40 -12.78 -4.96
C PHE A 186 11.01 -12.12 -4.98
N THR A 187 10.95 -10.82 -5.31
CA THR A 187 9.68 -10.06 -5.38
C THR A 187 8.75 -10.61 -6.47
N LEU A 188 9.29 -10.92 -7.64
CA LEU A 188 8.51 -11.52 -8.73
C LEU A 188 7.97 -12.91 -8.34
N LEU A 189 8.81 -13.73 -7.69
CA LEU A 189 8.42 -15.04 -7.20
C LEU A 189 7.35 -14.93 -6.10
N LEU A 190 7.53 -14.01 -5.16
CA LEU A 190 6.56 -13.77 -4.10
C LEU A 190 5.22 -13.27 -4.67
N THR A 191 5.23 -12.36 -5.64
CA THR A 191 4.02 -11.88 -6.33
C THR A 191 3.28 -13.03 -7.04
N TYR A 192 4.02 -13.99 -7.58
CA TYR A 192 3.44 -15.19 -8.21
C TYR A 192 2.84 -16.14 -7.17
N LEU A 193 3.52 -16.37 -6.05
CA LEU A 193 3.14 -17.36 -5.04
C LEU A 193 2.12 -16.83 -4.02
N ALA A 194 2.12 -15.53 -3.72
CA ALA A 194 1.31 -14.96 -2.65
C ALA A 194 -0.20 -15.26 -2.77
N PRO A 195 -0.85 -15.19 -3.95
CA PRO A 195 -2.27 -15.51 -4.06
C PRO A 195 -2.61 -16.97 -3.71
N SER A 196 -1.69 -17.89 -3.92
CA SER A 196 -1.91 -19.32 -3.70
C SER A 196 -1.38 -19.83 -2.36
N LEU A 197 -0.40 -19.15 -1.75
CA LEU A 197 0.22 -19.59 -0.50
C LEU A 197 -0.10 -18.68 0.68
N ILE A 198 -0.11 -17.35 0.49
CA ILE A 198 -0.27 -16.38 1.58
C ILE A 198 -1.74 -16.03 1.80
N LEU A 199 -2.48 -15.67 0.74
CA LEU A 199 -3.88 -15.28 0.90
C LEU A 199 -4.75 -16.36 1.57
N PRO A 200 -4.60 -17.68 1.28
CA PRO A 200 -5.38 -18.72 1.94
C PRO A 200 -5.09 -18.90 3.44
N LEU A 201 -3.98 -18.36 3.96
CA LEU A 201 -3.72 -18.34 5.40
C LEU A 201 -4.66 -17.40 6.17
N PHE A 202 -5.15 -16.38 5.48
CA PHE A 202 -6.03 -15.36 6.06
C PHE A 202 -7.49 -15.53 5.65
N ASN A 203 -7.77 -15.91 4.40
CA ASN A 203 -9.10 -15.98 3.84
C ASN A 203 -9.41 -17.38 3.30
N LYS A 204 -10.69 -17.75 3.31
CA LYS A 204 -11.18 -18.94 2.62
C LYS A 204 -11.51 -18.57 1.19
N PHE A 205 -11.21 -19.49 0.28
CA PHE A 205 -11.57 -19.41 -1.12
C PHE A 205 -12.44 -20.62 -1.48
N GLU A 206 -13.63 -20.37 -1.98
CA GLU A 206 -14.55 -21.41 -2.42
C GLU A 206 -14.81 -21.25 -3.91
N PRO A 207 -14.86 -22.34 -4.69
CA PRO A 207 -15.23 -22.26 -6.10
C PRO A 207 -16.61 -21.63 -6.24
N MET A 208 -16.77 -20.73 -7.23
CA MET A 208 -18.09 -20.16 -7.51
C MET A 208 -19.07 -21.26 -7.95
N PRO A 209 -20.26 -21.37 -7.34
CA PRO A 209 -21.28 -22.30 -7.74
C PRO A 209 -21.77 -22.03 -9.17
N ASP A 210 -22.29 -23.06 -9.84
CA ASP A 210 -22.91 -22.90 -11.15
C ASP A 210 -24.15 -22.01 -11.04
N GLY A 211 -24.36 -21.16 -12.03
CA GLY A 211 -25.48 -20.24 -12.07
C GLY A 211 -25.24 -19.06 -13.01
N GLU A 212 -26.23 -18.18 -13.09
CA GLU A 212 -26.28 -17.06 -14.01
C GLU A 212 -25.03 -16.17 -13.98
N LEU A 213 -24.54 -15.82 -12.78
CA LEU A 213 -23.36 -14.97 -12.62
C LEU A 213 -22.11 -15.65 -13.19
N LYS A 214 -21.89 -16.94 -12.87
CA LYS A 214 -20.74 -17.70 -13.38
C LYS A 214 -20.75 -17.78 -14.90
N ASP A 215 -21.91 -18.06 -15.47
CA ASP A 215 -22.11 -18.14 -16.93
C ASP A 215 -21.87 -16.78 -17.60
N ALA A 216 -22.36 -15.69 -16.99
CA ALA A 216 -22.17 -14.33 -17.49
C ALA A 216 -20.67 -13.94 -17.48
N ILE A 217 -19.95 -14.30 -16.40
CA ILE A 217 -18.51 -14.05 -16.30
C ILE A 217 -17.74 -14.85 -17.35
N HIS A 218 -18.09 -16.13 -17.56
CA HIS A 218 -17.44 -16.95 -18.61
C HIS A 218 -17.68 -16.38 -20.00
N LYS A 219 -18.92 -16.01 -20.34
CA LYS A 219 -19.26 -15.40 -21.64
C LYS A 219 -18.48 -14.09 -21.86
N MET A 220 -18.34 -13.27 -20.83
CA MET A 220 -17.56 -12.02 -20.91
C MET A 220 -16.07 -12.33 -21.09
N ALA A 221 -15.51 -13.29 -20.34
CA ALA A 221 -14.12 -13.69 -20.46
C ALA A 221 -13.81 -14.24 -21.88
N GLU A 222 -14.70 -15.04 -22.45
CA GLU A 222 -14.61 -15.54 -23.83
C GLU A 222 -14.63 -14.38 -24.84
N ARG A 223 -15.58 -13.45 -24.73
CA ARG A 223 -15.64 -12.24 -25.57
C ARG A 223 -14.35 -11.44 -25.53
N CYS A 224 -13.74 -11.35 -24.33
CA CYS A 224 -12.48 -10.67 -24.12
C CYS A 224 -11.26 -11.53 -24.48
N GLU A 225 -11.40 -12.76 -24.95
CA GLU A 225 -10.27 -13.69 -25.10
C GLU A 225 -9.36 -13.72 -23.87
N PHE A 226 -9.99 -13.70 -22.68
CA PHE A 226 -9.29 -13.72 -21.40
C PHE A 226 -9.15 -15.17 -20.92
N PRO A 227 -7.93 -15.67 -20.65
CA PRO A 227 -7.68 -17.08 -20.33
C PRO A 227 -8.09 -17.41 -18.89
N LEU A 228 -9.39 -17.31 -18.62
CA LEU A 228 -9.98 -17.59 -17.32
C LEU A 228 -10.01 -19.10 -17.06
N THR A 229 -9.45 -19.52 -15.93
CA THR A 229 -9.41 -20.94 -15.52
C THR A 229 -10.24 -21.21 -14.27
N GLU A 230 -10.43 -20.23 -13.41
CA GLU A 230 -11.11 -20.42 -12.13
C GLU A 230 -11.76 -19.13 -11.66
N ILE A 231 -12.96 -19.26 -11.08
CA ILE A 231 -13.64 -18.16 -10.37
C ILE A 231 -13.87 -18.63 -8.95
N SER A 232 -13.39 -17.86 -7.98
CA SER A 232 -13.52 -18.16 -6.55
C SER A 232 -14.24 -17.04 -5.82
N ILE A 233 -14.96 -17.40 -4.77
CA ILE A 233 -15.53 -16.48 -3.79
C ILE A 233 -14.61 -16.47 -2.59
N MET A 234 -14.25 -15.28 -2.11
CA MET A 234 -13.42 -15.08 -0.93
C MET A 234 -14.26 -14.53 0.22
N ASP A 235 -14.07 -15.05 1.43
CA ASP A 235 -14.76 -14.63 2.67
C ASP A 235 -14.30 -13.24 3.19
N GLY A 236 -14.37 -12.22 2.34
CA GLY A 236 -13.97 -10.85 2.66
C GLY A 236 -14.82 -10.24 3.78
N SER A 237 -16.12 -10.56 3.80
CA SER A 237 -17.09 -10.10 4.81
C SER A 237 -16.72 -10.50 6.24
N ARG A 238 -15.89 -11.50 6.43
CA ARG A 238 -15.39 -11.92 7.76
C ARG A 238 -14.58 -10.83 8.47
N ARG A 239 -13.97 -9.91 7.72
CA ARG A 239 -13.10 -8.85 8.27
C ARG A 239 -13.63 -7.46 8.05
N SER A 240 -14.24 -7.22 6.91
CA SER A 240 -14.70 -5.89 6.55
C SER A 240 -16.00 -5.94 5.76
N ALA A 241 -16.86 -4.95 5.98
CA ALA A 241 -18.01 -4.73 5.10
C ALA A 241 -17.61 -4.07 3.77
N LYS A 242 -16.38 -3.57 3.63
CA LYS A 242 -15.85 -3.03 2.36
C LYS A 242 -15.65 -4.18 1.36
N SER A 243 -16.16 -3.99 0.16
CA SER A 243 -16.14 -5.00 -0.90
C SER A 243 -15.03 -4.74 -1.92
N ASN A 244 -14.54 -5.80 -2.56
CA ASN A 244 -13.53 -5.72 -3.60
C ASN A 244 -13.60 -6.94 -4.54
N ALA A 245 -12.92 -6.84 -5.69
CA ALA A 245 -12.63 -7.93 -6.60
C ALA A 245 -11.21 -7.81 -7.12
N PHE A 246 -10.58 -8.92 -7.44
CA PHE A 246 -9.26 -8.91 -8.06
C PHE A 246 -9.05 -10.16 -8.91
N PHE A 247 -8.15 -10.07 -9.86
CA PHE A 247 -7.69 -11.25 -10.56
C PHE A 247 -6.21 -11.54 -10.27
N THR A 248 -5.85 -12.80 -10.41
CA THR A 248 -4.51 -13.33 -10.14
C THR A 248 -4.13 -14.35 -11.20
N GLY A 249 -2.91 -14.86 -11.11
CA GLY A 249 -2.39 -15.86 -12.05
C GLY A 249 -1.58 -15.25 -13.19
N PHE A 250 -0.73 -16.08 -13.79
CA PHE A 250 0.21 -15.70 -14.83
C PHE A 250 -0.05 -16.44 -16.13
N GLY A 251 0.32 -15.81 -17.24
CA GLY A 251 0.23 -16.42 -18.56
C GLY A 251 -1.20 -16.85 -18.92
N LYS A 252 -1.36 -18.12 -19.25
CA LYS A 252 -2.64 -18.73 -19.70
C LYS A 252 -3.52 -19.24 -18.55
N ARG A 253 -3.15 -19.01 -17.30
CA ARG A 253 -3.94 -19.46 -16.14
C ARG A 253 -4.32 -18.25 -15.29
N LYS A 254 -5.49 -17.69 -15.56
CA LYS A 254 -6.03 -16.54 -14.83
C LYS A 254 -7.16 -16.99 -13.92
N LYS A 255 -7.15 -16.48 -12.69
CA LYS A 255 -8.18 -16.73 -11.69
C LYS A 255 -8.79 -15.40 -11.29
N ILE A 256 -10.10 -15.39 -11.08
CA ILE A 256 -10.83 -14.25 -10.52
C ILE A 256 -11.23 -14.62 -9.10
N ALA A 257 -11.05 -13.70 -8.17
CA ALA A 257 -11.57 -13.78 -6.82
C ALA A 257 -12.50 -12.60 -6.56
N LEU A 258 -13.75 -12.91 -6.24
CA LEU A 258 -14.78 -11.94 -5.84
C LEU A 258 -14.97 -12.04 -4.32
N TYR A 259 -15.09 -10.91 -3.65
CA TYR A 259 -15.51 -10.91 -2.26
C TYR A 259 -16.98 -11.28 -2.16
N ASP A 260 -17.33 -12.07 -1.16
CA ASP A 260 -18.72 -12.49 -0.89
C ASP A 260 -19.68 -11.30 -0.79
N ASN A 261 -19.31 -10.27 -0.05
CA ASN A 261 -20.10 -9.03 0.08
C ASN A 261 -20.23 -8.22 -1.22
N LEU A 262 -19.28 -8.32 -2.16
CA LEU A 262 -19.40 -7.68 -3.46
C LEU A 262 -20.50 -8.33 -4.30
N ILE A 263 -20.59 -9.65 -4.25
CA ILE A 263 -21.63 -10.41 -4.96
C ILE A 263 -23.03 -10.05 -4.44
N GLU A 264 -23.16 -9.84 -3.12
CA GLU A 264 -24.44 -9.44 -2.50
C GLU A 264 -24.85 -8.00 -2.83
N GLN A 265 -23.90 -7.10 -3.07
CA GLN A 265 -24.13 -5.67 -3.27
C GLN A 265 -24.39 -5.27 -4.72
N GLN A 266 -23.98 -6.08 -5.68
CA GLN A 266 -24.01 -5.74 -7.11
C GLN A 266 -24.91 -6.70 -7.89
N THR A 267 -25.51 -6.22 -8.98
CA THR A 267 -26.20 -7.10 -9.94
C THR A 267 -25.19 -7.88 -10.80
N THR A 268 -25.67 -8.91 -11.51
CA THR A 268 -24.82 -9.69 -12.44
C THR A 268 -24.18 -8.79 -13.50
N GLU A 269 -24.93 -7.83 -14.07
CA GLU A 269 -24.43 -6.92 -15.11
C GLU A 269 -23.37 -5.95 -14.56
N GLU A 270 -23.56 -5.46 -13.34
CA GLU A 270 -22.60 -4.60 -12.65
C GLU A 270 -21.31 -5.34 -12.33
N LEU A 271 -21.39 -6.58 -11.82
CA LEU A 271 -20.22 -7.42 -11.56
C LEU A 271 -19.45 -7.73 -12.84
N VAL A 272 -20.18 -8.06 -13.93
CA VAL A 272 -19.57 -8.29 -15.23
C VAL A 272 -18.88 -7.02 -15.76
N ALA A 273 -19.44 -5.83 -15.51
CA ALA A 273 -18.83 -4.57 -15.90
C ALA A 273 -17.54 -4.27 -15.08
N VAL A 274 -17.55 -4.52 -13.77
CA VAL A 274 -16.34 -4.42 -12.92
C VAL A 274 -15.27 -5.40 -13.39
N LEU A 275 -15.64 -6.64 -13.71
CA LEU A 275 -14.67 -7.61 -14.21
C LEU A 275 -14.17 -7.29 -15.64
N ALA A 276 -14.99 -6.67 -16.48
CA ALA A 276 -14.54 -6.15 -17.78
C ALA A 276 -13.49 -5.04 -17.61
N HIS A 277 -13.65 -4.17 -16.60
CA HIS A 277 -12.65 -3.18 -16.22
C HIS A 277 -11.34 -3.86 -15.79
N GLU A 278 -11.40 -4.86 -14.91
CA GLU A 278 -10.23 -5.63 -14.48
C GLU A 278 -9.53 -6.31 -15.67
N ILE A 279 -10.30 -6.88 -16.60
CA ILE A 279 -9.74 -7.46 -17.83
C ILE A 279 -9.12 -6.36 -18.72
N GLY A 280 -9.64 -5.14 -18.70
CA GLY A 280 -9.06 -3.98 -19.36
C GLY A 280 -7.61 -3.74 -18.92
N HIS A 281 -7.31 -3.82 -17.61
CA HIS A 281 -5.94 -3.75 -17.10
C HIS A 281 -5.03 -4.84 -17.68
N PHE A 282 -5.55 -6.05 -17.84
CA PHE A 282 -4.80 -7.15 -18.46
C PHE A 282 -4.55 -6.91 -19.95
N LYS A 283 -5.61 -6.56 -20.72
CA LYS A 283 -5.52 -6.35 -22.17
C LYS A 283 -4.61 -5.18 -22.54
N ARG A 284 -4.63 -4.11 -21.76
CA ARG A 284 -3.73 -2.93 -21.90
C ARG A 284 -2.33 -3.18 -21.32
N LYS A 285 -2.05 -4.37 -20.78
CA LYS A 285 -0.76 -4.80 -20.19
C LYS A 285 -0.30 -3.91 -19.03
N HIS A 286 -1.22 -3.27 -18.30
CA HIS A 286 -0.89 -2.37 -17.19
C HIS A 286 -0.08 -3.07 -16.10
N ILE A 287 -0.39 -4.35 -15.81
CA ILE A 287 0.35 -5.15 -14.84
C ILE A 287 1.80 -5.36 -15.27
N VAL A 288 2.02 -5.69 -16.55
CA VAL A 288 3.37 -5.90 -17.09
C VAL A 288 4.17 -4.60 -17.04
N GLN A 289 3.55 -3.48 -17.43
CA GLN A 289 4.17 -2.17 -17.38
C GLN A 289 4.58 -1.80 -15.95
N ARG A 290 3.68 -1.98 -14.97
CA ARG A 290 3.96 -1.73 -13.54
C ARG A 290 5.07 -2.65 -13.03
N MET A 291 5.09 -3.91 -13.43
CA MET A 291 6.12 -4.88 -13.04
C MET A 291 7.50 -4.52 -13.57
N VAL A 292 7.61 -4.14 -14.85
CA VAL A 292 8.88 -3.69 -15.44
C VAL A 292 9.38 -2.42 -14.73
N LEU A 293 8.49 -1.45 -14.54
CA LEU A 293 8.85 -0.20 -13.87
C LEU A 293 9.27 -0.45 -12.42
N SER A 294 8.62 -1.36 -11.69
CA SER A 294 9.01 -1.70 -10.32
C SER A 294 10.41 -2.32 -10.24
N VAL A 295 10.77 -3.17 -11.20
CA VAL A 295 12.13 -3.74 -11.27
C VAL A 295 13.18 -2.66 -11.55
N VAL A 296 12.90 -1.74 -12.48
CA VAL A 296 13.79 -0.60 -12.76
C VAL A 296 13.92 0.32 -11.57
N GLN A 297 12.79 0.68 -10.93
CA GLN A 297 12.78 1.51 -9.73
C GLN A 297 13.57 0.86 -8.59
N MET A 298 13.43 -0.45 -8.41
CA MET A 298 14.20 -1.20 -7.42
C MET A 298 15.71 -1.14 -7.70
N GLY A 299 16.12 -1.14 -8.98
CA GLY A 299 17.52 -0.94 -9.37
C GLY A 299 18.07 0.41 -8.93
N VAL A 300 17.29 1.48 -9.16
CA VAL A 300 17.66 2.82 -8.69
C VAL A 300 17.75 2.86 -7.16
N ILE A 301 16.79 2.24 -6.46
CA ILE A 301 16.77 2.17 -5.00
C ILE A 301 18.02 1.46 -4.47
N PHE A 302 18.36 0.27 -5.00
CA PHE A 302 19.55 -0.46 -4.54
C PHE A 302 20.86 0.24 -4.90
N PHE A 303 20.92 0.93 -6.04
CA PHE A 303 22.05 1.79 -6.37
C PHE A 303 22.23 2.90 -5.31
N LEU A 304 21.14 3.61 -4.96
CA LEU A 304 21.18 4.64 -3.92
C LEU A 304 21.49 4.07 -2.53
N ILE A 305 20.99 2.88 -2.19
CA ILE A 305 21.36 2.17 -0.97
C ILE A 305 22.87 1.93 -0.96
N GLY A 306 23.46 1.50 -2.08
CA GLY A 306 24.89 1.30 -2.21
C GLY A 306 25.72 2.53 -1.83
N LEU A 307 25.23 3.72 -2.24
CA LEU A 307 25.90 5.01 -1.89
C LEU A 307 25.77 5.34 -0.38
N VAL A 308 24.63 4.99 0.24
CA VAL A 308 24.38 5.27 1.66
C VAL A 308 25.10 4.27 2.57
N VAL A 309 25.21 3.01 2.13
CA VAL A 309 25.86 1.94 2.90
C VAL A 309 27.37 2.07 2.96
N ASP A 310 28.01 2.64 1.92
CA ASP A 310 29.45 2.90 1.92
C ASP A 310 29.79 4.00 2.94
N PRO A 311 30.53 3.71 4.03
CA PRO A 311 30.84 4.69 5.06
C PRO A 311 31.94 5.67 4.68
N TYR A 312 32.67 5.43 3.56
CA TYR A 312 33.87 6.19 3.19
C TYR A 312 33.63 7.28 2.15
N ASN A 313 32.39 7.68 1.93
CA ASN A 313 32.09 8.81 1.06
C ASN A 313 31.66 10.04 1.87
N ALA A 314 31.82 11.22 1.29
CA ALA A 314 31.56 12.52 1.97
C ALA A 314 30.11 12.69 2.47
N PHE A 315 29.14 11.98 1.89
CA PHE A 315 27.77 12.01 2.36
C PHE A 315 27.61 11.16 3.63
N SER A 316 28.15 9.96 3.65
CA SER A 316 28.10 9.04 4.78
C SER A 316 28.88 9.54 5.98
N GLU A 317 29.98 10.27 5.77
CA GLU A 317 30.75 10.95 6.83
C GLU A 317 29.91 11.95 7.63
N GLN A 318 28.88 12.56 7.02
CA GLN A 318 27.95 13.44 7.73
C GLN A 318 26.71 12.65 8.23
N LEU A 319 26.27 11.65 7.51
CA LEU A 319 25.03 10.93 7.79
C LEU A 319 25.11 10.10 9.07
N TYR A 320 26.11 9.25 9.21
CA TYR A 320 26.18 8.34 10.35
C TYR A 320 26.32 9.09 11.69
N PRO A 321 27.22 10.09 11.85
CA PRO A 321 27.30 10.89 13.06
C PRO A 321 26.01 11.68 13.34
N ALA A 322 25.30 12.16 12.31
CA ALA A 322 24.02 12.84 12.47
C ALA A 322 22.96 11.95 13.16
N PHE A 323 23.10 10.61 13.09
CA PHE A 323 22.23 9.66 13.78
C PHE A 323 22.88 9.03 15.02
N GLY A 324 24.01 9.57 15.51
CA GLY A 324 24.72 9.10 16.69
C GLY A 324 25.44 7.76 16.48
N ILE A 325 25.80 7.45 15.23
CA ILE A 325 26.55 6.24 14.86
C ILE A 325 27.96 6.69 14.47
N PRO A 326 29.01 6.33 15.25
CA PRO A 326 30.37 6.63 14.87
C PRO A 326 30.76 5.94 13.56
N LEU A 327 31.55 6.63 12.73
CA LEU A 327 31.87 6.18 11.37
C LEU A 327 32.61 4.83 11.40
N GLU A 328 33.49 4.62 12.36
CA GLU A 328 34.22 3.35 12.57
C GLU A 328 33.32 2.17 12.97
N ARG A 329 32.08 2.46 13.38
CA ARG A 329 31.05 1.45 13.69
C ARG A 329 30.00 1.30 12.62
N ALA A 330 30.04 2.14 11.57
CA ALA A 330 29.09 2.07 10.47
C ALA A 330 29.13 0.70 9.77
N ASN A 331 27.96 0.16 9.51
CA ASN A 331 27.79 -1.15 8.89
C ASN A 331 26.56 -1.13 7.97
N PRO A 332 26.44 -2.05 7.01
CA PRO A 332 25.31 -2.09 6.06
C PRO A 332 23.92 -2.02 6.70
N HIS A 333 23.71 -2.60 7.87
CA HIS A 333 22.41 -2.53 8.55
C HIS A 333 22.02 -1.10 8.96
N HIS A 334 22.98 -0.25 9.35
CA HIS A 334 22.71 1.15 9.62
C HIS A 334 22.34 1.88 8.32
N GLY A 335 23.14 1.71 7.27
CA GLY A 335 22.87 2.32 5.95
C GLY A 335 21.50 1.96 5.41
N LEU A 336 21.08 0.69 5.51
CA LEU A 336 19.75 0.25 5.11
C LEU A 336 18.65 0.98 5.89
N VAL A 337 18.75 1.07 7.21
CA VAL A 337 17.77 1.75 8.06
C VAL A 337 17.73 3.25 7.79
N LEU A 338 18.90 3.90 7.73
CA LEU A 338 18.97 5.33 7.44
C LEU A 338 18.48 5.64 6.03
N PHE A 339 18.79 4.80 5.04
CA PHE A 339 18.27 4.96 3.70
C PHE A 339 16.73 4.98 3.68
N MET A 340 16.05 4.12 4.44
CA MET A 340 14.58 4.12 4.51
C MET A 340 14.02 5.46 4.99
N LEU A 341 14.72 6.16 5.87
CA LEU A 341 14.34 7.51 6.32
C LEU A 341 14.62 8.56 5.24
N LEU A 342 15.79 8.50 4.62
CA LEU A 342 16.21 9.41 3.55
C LEU A 342 15.37 9.28 2.28
N PHE A 343 14.81 8.11 2.04
CA PHE A 343 14.04 7.83 0.84
C PHE A 343 12.62 8.43 0.86
N LYS A 344 12.12 8.88 2.01
CA LYS A 344 10.76 9.45 2.14
C LYS A 344 10.44 10.57 1.13
N PRO A 345 11.27 11.62 0.94
CA PRO A 345 10.97 12.65 -0.05
C PRO A 345 11.02 12.13 -1.49
N VAL A 346 11.94 11.21 -1.79
CA VAL A 346 12.03 10.57 -3.11
C VAL A 346 10.80 9.70 -3.36
N SER A 347 10.37 8.92 -2.36
CA SER A 347 9.17 8.09 -2.46
C SER A 347 7.89 8.90 -2.68
N LEU A 348 7.80 10.11 -2.08
CA LEU A 348 6.69 11.03 -2.34
C LEU A 348 6.65 11.46 -3.82
N LEU A 349 7.76 11.90 -4.37
CA LEU A 349 7.83 12.33 -5.78
C LEU A 349 7.53 11.18 -6.74
N LEU A 350 8.11 10.01 -6.49
CA LEU A 350 7.82 8.78 -7.26
C LEU A 350 6.34 8.40 -7.11
N GLY A 351 5.78 8.47 -5.90
CA GLY A 351 4.38 8.19 -5.62
C GLY A 351 3.44 9.09 -6.42
N VAL A 352 3.70 10.41 -6.47
CA VAL A 352 2.91 11.36 -7.27
C VAL A 352 2.94 10.98 -8.76
N ALA A 353 4.12 10.66 -9.31
CA ALA A 353 4.25 10.27 -10.70
C ALA A 353 3.53 8.94 -10.99
N MET A 354 3.72 7.94 -10.11
CA MET A 354 3.07 6.63 -10.23
C MET A 354 1.55 6.70 -10.08
N ASN A 355 1.05 7.51 -9.17
CA ASN A 355 -0.37 7.74 -8.98
C ASN A 355 -1.00 8.41 -10.20
N ALA A 356 -0.32 9.41 -10.79
CA ALA A 356 -0.78 10.04 -12.02
C ALA A 356 -0.87 9.05 -13.18
N TRP A 357 0.12 8.18 -13.32
CA TRP A 357 0.13 7.12 -14.33
C TRP A 357 -0.92 6.05 -14.05
N SER A 358 -1.11 5.66 -12.78
CA SER A 358 -2.16 4.73 -12.37
C SER A 358 -3.55 5.28 -12.72
N ARG A 359 -3.84 6.56 -12.42
CA ARG A 359 -5.12 7.19 -12.79
C ARG A 359 -5.38 7.18 -14.30
N LYS A 360 -4.34 7.32 -15.13
CA LYS A 360 -4.49 7.17 -16.58
C LYS A 360 -4.92 5.75 -16.95
N HIS A 361 -4.31 4.74 -16.35
CA HIS A 361 -4.65 3.34 -16.58
C HIS A 361 -6.11 3.01 -16.18
N GLU A 362 -6.64 3.67 -15.15
CA GLU A 362 -8.04 3.51 -14.74
C GLU A 362 -9.00 3.98 -15.84
N PHE A 363 -8.75 5.15 -16.43
CA PHE A 363 -9.58 5.64 -17.55
C PHE A 363 -9.47 4.74 -18.79
N GLU A 364 -8.31 4.17 -19.06
CA GLU A 364 -8.11 3.22 -20.16
C GLU A 364 -8.86 1.90 -19.91
N ALA A 365 -8.90 1.42 -18.67
CA ALA A 365 -9.64 0.23 -18.27
C ALA A 365 -11.16 0.49 -18.27
N ASP A 366 -11.60 1.66 -17.83
CA ASP A 366 -13.01 2.09 -17.88
C ASP A 366 -13.52 2.15 -19.34
N ALA A 367 -12.73 2.76 -20.23
CA ALA A 367 -13.07 2.83 -21.64
C ALA A 367 -13.17 1.44 -22.29
N TYR A 368 -12.22 0.53 -21.96
CA TYR A 368 -12.26 -0.85 -22.40
C TYR A 368 -13.52 -1.57 -21.91
N ALA A 369 -13.89 -1.41 -20.65
CA ALA A 369 -15.09 -2.02 -20.08
C ALA A 369 -16.36 -1.53 -20.78
N ALA A 370 -16.48 -0.22 -21.05
CA ALA A 370 -17.59 0.36 -21.77
C ALA A 370 -17.69 -0.16 -23.23
N GLU A 371 -16.55 -0.26 -23.91
CA GLU A 371 -16.46 -0.83 -25.27
C GLU A 371 -16.94 -2.30 -25.33
N VAL A 372 -16.42 -3.14 -24.44
CA VAL A 372 -16.77 -4.58 -24.41
C VAL A 372 -18.23 -4.79 -24.03
N GLN A 373 -18.77 -4.01 -23.10
CA GLN A 373 -20.16 -4.10 -22.68
C GLN A 373 -21.15 -3.49 -23.69
N GLY A 374 -20.67 -2.63 -24.59
CA GLY A 374 -21.50 -1.84 -25.50
C GLY A 374 -22.28 -0.70 -24.82
N THR A 375 -22.03 -0.50 -23.52
CA THR A 375 -22.63 0.58 -22.71
C THR A 375 -21.77 0.85 -21.47
N PRO A 376 -21.59 2.09 -21.05
CA PRO A 376 -20.94 2.42 -19.78
C PRO A 376 -21.90 2.34 -18.56
N ALA A 377 -23.19 2.15 -18.77
CA ALA A 377 -24.22 2.30 -17.73
C ALA A 377 -23.99 1.38 -16.51
N HIS A 378 -23.72 0.09 -16.75
CA HIS A 378 -23.52 -0.88 -15.66
C HIS A 378 -22.27 -0.56 -14.83
N LEU A 379 -21.17 -0.13 -15.47
CA LEU A 379 -19.97 0.28 -14.75
C LEU A 379 -20.20 1.55 -13.94
N ILE A 380 -20.93 2.53 -14.49
CA ILE A 380 -21.30 3.76 -13.77
C ILE A 380 -22.10 3.41 -12.51
N THR A 381 -23.12 2.54 -12.63
CA THR A 381 -23.94 2.14 -11.48
C THR A 381 -23.11 1.37 -10.45
N ALA A 382 -22.26 0.44 -10.89
CA ALA A 382 -21.35 -0.30 -10.01
C ALA A 382 -20.42 0.64 -9.24
N LEU A 383 -19.78 1.62 -9.90
CA LEU A 383 -18.89 2.60 -9.28
C LEU A 383 -19.63 3.48 -8.25
N LYS A 384 -20.88 3.89 -8.54
CA LYS A 384 -21.70 4.65 -7.60
C LYS A 384 -22.00 3.84 -6.33
N LYS A 385 -22.44 2.58 -6.48
CA LYS A 385 -22.74 1.68 -5.36
C LYS A 385 -21.48 1.40 -4.54
N LEU A 386 -20.36 1.03 -5.16
CA LEU A 386 -19.09 0.81 -4.48
C LEU A 386 -18.65 2.04 -3.67
N SER A 387 -18.81 3.24 -4.23
CA SER A 387 -18.47 4.48 -3.54
C SER A 387 -19.40 4.76 -2.36
N ALA A 388 -20.69 4.47 -2.52
CA ALA A 388 -21.69 4.61 -1.46
C ALA A 388 -21.46 3.62 -0.31
N ASP A 389 -21.19 2.36 -0.62
CA ASP A 389 -21.00 1.30 0.36
C ASP A 389 -19.67 1.43 1.10
N ASN A 390 -18.64 1.90 0.44
CA ASN A 390 -17.33 2.19 1.05
C ASN A 390 -17.24 3.58 1.69
N LEU A 391 -18.32 4.35 1.77
CA LEU A 391 -18.37 5.72 2.31
C LEU A 391 -17.25 6.61 1.74
N SER A 392 -17.02 6.51 0.44
CA SER A 392 -15.95 7.24 -0.26
C SER A 392 -16.18 8.75 -0.21
N ASN A 393 -15.10 9.54 -0.14
CA ASN A 393 -15.18 10.99 -0.29
C ASN A 393 -15.48 11.34 -1.75
N LEU A 394 -16.66 11.88 -2.01
CA LEU A 394 -17.11 12.25 -3.37
C LEU A 394 -16.57 13.63 -3.85
N THR A 395 -16.00 14.42 -2.93
CA THR A 395 -15.50 15.78 -3.23
C THR A 395 -14.07 15.98 -2.71
N PRO A 396 -13.11 15.07 -3.05
CA PRO A 396 -11.75 15.19 -2.54
C PRO A 396 -11.06 16.44 -3.09
N HIS A 397 -10.21 17.05 -2.27
CA HIS A 397 -9.41 18.19 -2.72
C HIS A 397 -8.33 17.74 -3.72
N ARG A 398 -8.11 18.53 -4.78
CA ARG A 398 -7.16 18.19 -5.86
C ARG A 398 -5.73 17.84 -5.35
N LEU A 399 -5.24 18.56 -4.35
CA LEU A 399 -3.92 18.28 -3.77
C LEU A 399 -3.87 16.86 -3.17
N ARG A 400 -4.93 16.45 -2.43
CA ARG A 400 -5.03 15.09 -1.87
C ARG A 400 -5.07 14.03 -2.97
N VAL A 401 -5.82 14.30 -4.04
CA VAL A 401 -5.86 13.41 -5.22
C VAL A 401 -4.49 13.26 -5.88
N ILE A 402 -3.75 14.36 -6.03
CA ILE A 402 -2.40 14.32 -6.63
C ILE A 402 -1.44 13.49 -5.77
N LEU A 403 -1.46 13.69 -4.45
CA LEU A 403 -0.51 13.05 -3.53
C LEU A 403 -0.78 11.55 -3.37
N ASP A 404 -2.05 11.14 -3.20
CA ASP A 404 -2.35 9.82 -2.64
C ASP A 404 -3.24 8.92 -3.51
N TYR A 405 -4.03 9.49 -4.43
CA TYR A 405 -5.02 8.70 -5.16
C TYR A 405 -4.39 7.97 -6.34
N SER A 406 -4.33 6.66 -6.25
CA SER A 406 -3.98 5.79 -7.38
C SER A 406 -5.14 5.63 -8.38
N HIS A 407 -6.39 5.87 -7.95
CA HIS A 407 -7.58 5.88 -8.78
C HIS A 407 -8.13 7.31 -8.88
N PRO A 408 -8.68 7.73 -10.03
CA PRO A 408 -9.34 9.02 -10.12
C PRO A 408 -10.55 9.08 -9.16
N PRO A 409 -10.95 10.27 -8.69
CA PRO A 409 -12.22 10.44 -8.01
C PRO A 409 -13.37 9.83 -8.83
N VAL A 410 -14.29 9.15 -8.16
CA VAL A 410 -15.39 8.45 -8.86
C VAL A 410 -16.24 9.38 -9.73
N THR A 411 -16.40 10.63 -9.31
CA THR A 411 -17.08 11.67 -10.09
C THR A 411 -16.40 11.95 -11.44
N GLU A 412 -15.06 11.96 -11.47
CA GLU A 412 -14.28 12.11 -12.70
C GLU A 412 -14.40 10.89 -13.61
N ARG A 413 -14.40 9.66 -13.04
CA ARG A 413 -14.60 8.42 -13.80
C ARG A 413 -15.99 8.38 -14.42
N ILE A 414 -17.04 8.71 -13.66
CA ILE A 414 -18.41 8.77 -14.15
C ILE A 414 -18.53 9.79 -15.29
N ALA A 415 -17.98 11.00 -15.12
CA ALA A 415 -18.00 12.02 -16.16
C ALA A 415 -17.26 11.60 -17.43
N ALA A 416 -16.17 10.83 -17.32
CA ALA A 416 -15.46 10.28 -18.46
C ALA A 416 -16.28 9.18 -19.17
N LEU A 417 -16.89 8.26 -18.42
CA LEU A 417 -17.74 7.19 -18.94
C LEU A 417 -18.98 7.72 -19.64
N GLN A 418 -19.62 8.76 -19.10
CA GLN A 418 -20.79 9.41 -19.72
C GLN A 418 -20.49 10.03 -21.10
N LYS A 419 -19.25 10.37 -21.40
CA LYS A 419 -18.85 10.87 -22.73
C LYS A 419 -18.69 9.73 -23.75
N LEU A 420 -18.70 8.49 -23.31
CA LEU A 420 -18.62 7.30 -24.16
C LEU A 420 -20.00 6.68 -24.46
N ALA A 421 -21.05 7.20 -23.81
CA ALA A 421 -22.45 6.80 -24.01
C ALA A 421 -23.06 7.48 -25.28
#